data_9e2cc795382ba6b5a81c9537905f8796
#
_entry.id   9e2cc795382ba6b5a81c9537905f8796
#
_cell.length_a   1.000
_cell.length_b   1.000
_cell.length_c   1.000
_cell.angle_alpha   90.00
_cell.angle_beta   90.00
_cell.angle_gamma   90.00
#
_symmetry.space_group_name_H-M   'P 1'
#
loop_
_entity.id
_entity.type
_entity.pdbx_description
1 polymer ?
#
loop_
_entity_poly.entity_id
_entity_poly.type
_entity_poly.pdbx_seq_one_letter_code
_entity_poly.pdbx_strand_id
1 'polypeptide(L)'
;MNAPLNDALRRALETVSLDDKYTLERGRIYISGTQALVRLPMLQQERDRAAGLNTAGFISGYRGSPLGALDLALWKAKKHLAGHNIVFQAGLNEDLAATSVWGSQQVNLYPSAKFSGVFGMWYGKGPGVDRTIDVFKHANSAGSSAHGGVLVLAGDDHAAKSSTLAHQSEHVFKAAGIPVLYPSNVQEYLDYGLHGWAMSRYSGLWVSMKCVTDVVESSASVDVDPHRAQIILPEDFAMPQGGLNIRWPDPPLVQEARLLDYKWYAGLSYVRANKLDRVVLDSPQARFGIMTAGKAYLDVRQALVDLGLDEETCRRIGIRLYKVGCVWPLEAHGARAFAEGLQEILVVEEKRQILEYQLKEELYNYRDDVRPRVYGKFDEKDHAGGEWSVPMANWLLPAHYELSPALIARAIATRLEKFELPSDVRARIASRIAIIDAKEKALARPRVTAERKPWFCSGCPHNTSTNVPEGSRALAGIGCHYMTVWMDRRTDTFSQMGGEGVAWIGQMPFSGDQHVFANLGDGTYYHSGLLAIRASIAAKVNITYKILYNDAV
;
A
#
# COMPACT_ATOMS: atom_id res chain seq x y z
N MET A 1 24.95 31.47 14.15
CA MET A 1 25.28 31.45 15.57
C MET A 1 24.25 30.55 16.23
N ASN A 2 24.68 29.37 16.74
CA ASN A 2 23.77 28.46 17.43
C ASN A 2 23.46 29.04 18.79
N ALA A 3 22.19 29.31 19.08
CA ALA A 3 21.75 29.64 20.43
C ALA A 3 22.18 28.51 21.38
N PRO A 4 22.66 28.80 22.62
CA PRO A 4 23.04 27.74 23.53
C PRO A 4 21.82 26.87 23.85
N LEU A 5 21.99 25.54 23.70
CA LEU A 5 20.99 24.57 24.08
C LEU A 5 20.63 24.76 25.57
N ASN A 6 19.35 24.77 25.87
CA ASN A 6 18.95 24.78 27.29
C ASN A 6 19.37 23.48 27.97
N ASP A 7 19.54 23.47 29.27
CA ASP A 7 20.05 22.31 30.01
C ASP A 7 19.14 21.07 29.90
N ALA A 8 17.83 21.24 29.72
CA ALA A 8 16.91 20.14 29.51
C ALA A 8 17.15 19.45 28.14
N LEU A 9 17.37 20.24 27.09
CA LEU A 9 17.67 19.73 25.76
C LEU A 9 19.07 19.06 25.72
N ARG A 10 20.04 19.65 26.44
CA ARG A 10 21.39 19.04 26.56
C ARG A 10 21.31 17.68 27.24
N ARG A 11 20.61 17.56 28.39
CA ARG A 11 20.40 16.27 29.07
C ARG A 11 19.65 15.26 28.20
N ALA A 12 18.62 15.69 27.46
CA ALA A 12 17.91 14.81 26.55
C ALA A 12 18.83 14.27 25.44
N LEU A 13 19.74 15.09 24.90
CA LEU A 13 20.72 14.65 23.90
C LEU A 13 21.77 13.70 24.46
N GLU A 14 22.14 13.81 25.74
CA GLU A 14 23.07 12.90 26.42
C GLU A 14 22.46 11.51 26.66
N THR A 15 21.14 11.38 26.72
CA THR A 15 20.42 10.13 27.01
C THR A 15 19.86 9.44 25.75
N VAL A 16 19.98 10.05 24.57
CA VAL A 16 19.49 9.46 23.30
C VAL A 16 20.23 8.16 22.98
N SER A 17 19.44 7.13 22.69
CA SER A 17 19.91 5.80 22.29
C SER A 17 19.34 5.37 20.94
N LEU A 18 20.07 4.54 20.21
CA LEU A 18 19.54 3.90 18.99
C LEU A 18 18.37 2.94 19.28
N ASP A 19 18.23 2.50 20.54
CA ASP A 19 17.15 1.64 20.96
C ASP A 19 15.86 2.42 21.33
N ASP A 20 15.89 3.75 21.40
CA ASP A 20 14.73 4.61 21.67
C ASP A 20 13.57 4.32 20.70
N LYS A 21 13.89 3.93 19.45
CA LYS A 21 12.89 3.49 18.47
C LYS A 21 12.04 2.31 18.95
N TYR A 22 12.51 1.54 19.93
CA TYR A 22 11.81 0.38 20.51
C TYR A 22 11.39 0.61 21.96
N THR A 23 12.11 1.44 22.71
CA THR A 23 12.02 1.52 24.17
C THR A 23 11.45 2.83 24.69
N LEU A 24 11.48 3.91 23.89
CA LEU A 24 10.89 5.17 24.32
C LEU A 24 9.37 5.03 24.44
N GLU A 25 8.84 5.23 25.63
CA GLU A 25 7.39 5.10 25.88
C GLU A 25 6.59 6.26 25.31
N ARG A 26 7.12 7.47 25.40
CA ARG A 26 6.48 8.72 24.94
C ARG A 26 7.51 9.72 24.46
N GLY A 27 7.12 10.51 23.46
CA GLY A 27 7.96 11.57 22.92
C GLY A 27 8.27 11.35 21.43
N ARG A 28 9.27 12.06 20.95
CA ARG A 28 9.61 12.07 19.52
C ARG A 28 10.91 11.33 19.25
N ILE A 29 10.87 10.47 18.25
CA ILE A 29 12.03 9.74 17.73
C ILE A 29 12.15 9.96 16.21
N TYR A 30 13.37 9.86 15.69
CA TYR A 30 13.63 9.90 14.24
C TYR A 30 13.77 8.48 13.72
N ILE A 31 12.81 8.04 12.89
CA ILE A 31 12.75 6.67 12.37
C ILE A 31 12.33 6.64 10.90
N SER A 32 12.70 5.54 10.20
CA SER A 32 12.18 5.25 8.88
C SER A 32 10.78 4.63 8.94
N GLY A 33 10.06 4.64 7.80
CA GLY A 33 8.78 3.96 7.67
C GLY A 33 8.86 2.47 8.04
N THR A 34 9.91 1.77 7.60
CA THR A 34 10.17 0.37 8.02
C THR A 34 10.30 0.24 9.54
N GLN A 35 11.02 1.15 10.21
CA GLN A 35 11.16 1.12 11.67
C GLN A 35 9.85 1.46 12.37
N ALA A 36 9.02 2.34 11.79
CA ALA A 36 7.68 2.61 12.30
C ALA A 36 6.79 1.35 12.25
N LEU A 37 6.84 0.58 11.17
CA LEU A 37 6.11 -0.69 11.05
C LEU A 37 6.58 -1.76 12.07
N VAL A 38 7.84 -1.72 12.49
CA VAL A 38 8.35 -2.58 13.59
C VAL A 38 7.89 -2.08 14.95
N ARG A 39 7.85 -0.77 15.17
CA ARG A 39 7.39 -0.16 16.43
C ARG A 39 5.88 -0.32 16.64
N LEU A 40 5.10 -0.26 15.57
CA LEU A 40 3.64 -0.27 15.58
C LEU A 40 3.03 -1.41 16.42
N PRO A 41 3.39 -2.70 16.26
CA PRO A 41 2.82 -3.77 17.07
C PRO A 41 3.19 -3.67 18.57
N MET A 42 4.32 -3.04 18.91
CA MET A 42 4.68 -2.77 20.31
C MET A 42 3.73 -1.75 20.92
N LEU A 43 3.42 -0.67 20.17
CA LEU A 43 2.43 0.34 20.59
C LEU A 43 1.03 -0.27 20.79
N GLN A 44 0.63 -1.20 19.92
CA GLN A 44 -0.64 -1.90 20.09
C GLN A 44 -0.67 -2.70 21.39
N GLN A 45 0.40 -3.42 21.69
CA GLN A 45 0.48 -4.21 22.91
C GLN A 45 0.53 -3.30 24.17
N GLU A 46 1.23 -2.17 24.10
CA GLU A 46 1.26 -1.17 25.18
C GLU A 46 -0.14 -0.60 25.46
N ARG A 47 -0.92 -0.30 24.40
CA ARG A 47 -2.33 0.13 24.54
C ARG A 47 -3.20 -0.94 25.18
N ASP A 48 -3.08 -2.17 24.72
CA ASP A 48 -3.86 -3.29 25.23
C ASP A 48 -3.56 -3.51 26.73
N ARG A 49 -2.29 -3.48 27.11
CA ARG A 49 -1.86 -3.57 28.51
C ARG A 49 -2.44 -2.44 29.36
N ALA A 50 -2.41 -1.19 28.85
CA ALA A 50 -2.99 -0.03 29.53
C ALA A 50 -4.52 -0.17 29.70
N ALA A 51 -5.19 -0.86 28.78
CA ALA A 51 -6.62 -1.19 28.86
C ALA A 51 -6.93 -2.43 29.70
N GLY A 52 -5.94 -3.06 30.35
CA GLY A 52 -6.10 -4.26 31.16
C GLY A 52 -6.28 -5.55 30.34
N LEU A 53 -6.00 -5.54 29.05
CA LEU A 53 -6.12 -6.71 28.18
C LEU A 53 -4.81 -7.52 28.17
N ASN A 54 -4.93 -8.83 28.35
CA ASN A 54 -3.83 -9.78 28.20
C ASN A 54 -3.78 -10.28 26.75
N THR A 55 -3.21 -9.48 25.83
CA THR A 55 -3.09 -9.84 24.42
C THR A 55 -1.66 -10.23 24.04
N ALA A 56 -1.53 -10.89 22.90
CA ALA A 56 -0.27 -11.17 22.22
C ALA A 56 -0.33 -10.71 20.76
N GLY A 57 0.83 -10.65 20.10
CA GLY A 57 0.94 -10.32 18.67
C GLY A 57 1.51 -11.48 17.86
N PHE A 58 1.05 -11.65 16.63
CA PHE A 58 1.61 -12.58 15.66
C PHE A 58 1.87 -11.91 14.33
N ILE A 59 3.13 -11.94 13.86
CA ILE A 59 3.57 -11.30 12.63
C ILE A 59 4.07 -12.40 11.68
N SER A 60 3.52 -12.45 10.47
CA SER A 60 4.00 -13.32 9.41
C SER A 60 3.78 -12.69 8.03
N GLY A 61 4.68 -12.97 7.10
CA GLY A 61 4.64 -12.42 5.75
C GLY A 61 5.82 -12.90 4.95
N TYR A 62 5.98 -12.38 3.75
CA TYR A 62 7.11 -12.68 2.89
C TYR A 62 7.77 -11.41 2.38
N ARG A 63 9.10 -11.40 2.38
CA ARG A 63 9.90 -10.23 1.98
C ARG A 63 9.73 -9.88 0.51
N GLY A 64 9.76 -8.61 0.22
CA GLY A 64 9.72 -8.06 -1.13
C GLY A 64 9.62 -6.55 -1.08
N SER A 65 10.37 -5.85 -1.94
CA SER A 65 10.35 -4.38 -1.98
C SER A 65 8.95 -3.85 -2.35
N PRO A 66 8.47 -2.77 -1.68
CA PRO A 66 9.21 -1.90 -0.76
C PRO A 66 9.31 -2.40 0.69
N LEU A 67 8.69 -3.53 1.06
CA LEU A 67 8.75 -4.09 2.42
C LEU A 67 9.91 -5.09 2.61
N GLY A 68 10.87 -5.14 1.68
CA GLY A 68 11.97 -6.10 1.70
C GLY A 68 12.88 -6.03 2.94
N ALA A 69 13.03 -4.84 3.52
CA ALA A 69 13.85 -4.65 4.73
C ALA A 69 13.09 -4.97 6.03
N LEU A 70 11.77 -5.21 5.98
CA LEU A 70 10.95 -5.41 7.18
C LEU A 70 11.31 -6.69 7.92
N ASP A 71 11.54 -7.81 7.21
CA ASP A 71 12.01 -9.07 7.80
C ASP A 71 13.23 -8.87 8.66
N LEU A 72 14.27 -8.27 8.07
CA LEU A 72 15.54 -8.04 8.75
C LEU A 72 15.37 -7.11 9.96
N ALA A 73 14.51 -6.10 9.84
CA ALA A 73 14.22 -5.18 10.92
C ALA A 73 13.47 -5.88 12.08
N LEU A 74 12.51 -6.76 11.77
CA LEU A 74 11.81 -7.59 12.77
C LEU A 74 12.76 -8.58 13.46
N TRP A 75 13.65 -9.23 12.71
CA TRP A 75 14.67 -10.11 13.29
C TRP A 75 15.60 -9.36 14.25
N LYS A 76 16.05 -8.15 13.88
CA LYS A 76 16.87 -7.30 14.75
C LYS A 76 16.12 -6.86 16.02
N ALA A 77 14.82 -6.67 15.92
CA ALA A 77 13.96 -6.27 17.03
C ALA A 77 13.44 -7.45 17.88
N LYS A 78 13.82 -8.70 17.59
CA LYS A 78 13.26 -9.92 18.20
C LYS A 78 13.19 -9.86 19.73
N LYS A 79 14.21 -9.32 20.40
CA LYS A 79 14.22 -9.18 21.87
C LYS A 79 13.11 -8.24 22.37
N HIS A 80 12.92 -7.13 21.67
CA HIS A 80 11.89 -6.13 22.02
C HIS A 80 10.49 -6.66 21.71
N LEU A 81 10.30 -7.35 20.58
CA LEU A 81 9.05 -8.03 20.23
C LEU A 81 8.65 -9.05 21.30
N ALA A 82 9.58 -9.92 21.70
CA ALA A 82 9.35 -10.92 22.74
C ALA A 82 8.95 -10.28 24.09
N GLY A 83 9.56 -9.15 24.46
CA GLY A 83 9.18 -8.39 25.67
C GLY A 83 7.75 -7.83 25.63
N HIS A 84 7.15 -7.74 24.44
CA HIS A 84 5.76 -7.31 24.21
C HIS A 84 4.82 -8.49 23.87
N ASN A 85 5.19 -9.73 24.14
CA ASN A 85 4.43 -10.94 23.77
C ASN A 85 4.15 -11.04 22.26
N ILE A 86 5.06 -10.55 21.40
CA ILE A 86 4.91 -10.57 19.95
C ILE A 86 5.81 -11.64 19.37
N VAL A 87 5.23 -12.55 18.58
CA VAL A 87 5.93 -13.60 17.85
C VAL A 87 6.06 -13.18 16.40
N PHE A 88 7.28 -13.13 15.89
CA PHE A 88 7.56 -12.99 14.48
C PHE A 88 8.00 -14.33 13.89
N GLN A 89 7.27 -14.80 12.89
CA GLN A 89 7.58 -16.00 12.12
C GLN A 89 7.51 -15.65 10.62
N ALA A 90 8.67 -15.54 9.99
CA ALA A 90 8.71 -15.35 8.54
C ALA A 90 7.99 -16.50 7.82
N GLY A 91 7.14 -16.17 6.85
CA GLY A 91 6.42 -17.14 6.05
C GLY A 91 7.33 -17.81 5.02
N LEU A 92 7.02 -19.04 4.64
CA LEU A 92 7.64 -19.69 3.50
C LEU A 92 7.23 -19.01 2.19
N ASN A 93 5.97 -18.59 2.13
CA ASN A 93 5.38 -17.75 1.09
C ASN A 93 4.20 -16.94 1.67
N GLU A 94 3.61 -16.09 0.86
CA GLU A 94 2.61 -15.11 1.28
C GLU A 94 1.28 -15.74 1.72
N ASP A 95 0.79 -16.74 0.99
CA ASP A 95 -0.48 -17.41 1.28
C ASP A 95 -0.41 -18.27 2.56
N LEU A 96 0.68 -18.99 2.77
CA LEU A 96 0.91 -19.73 4.01
C LEU A 96 1.12 -18.79 5.22
N ALA A 97 1.79 -17.67 5.00
CA ALA A 97 1.91 -16.61 6.02
C ALA A 97 0.53 -16.06 6.43
N ALA A 98 -0.33 -15.74 5.45
CA ALA A 98 -1.69 -15.26 5.72
C ALA A 98 -2.55 -16.32 6.43
N THR A 99 -2.41 -17.58 6.04
CA THR A 99 -3.08 -18.71 6.71
C THR A 99 -2.65 -18.81 8.18
N SER A 100 -1.37 -18.61 8.49
CA SER A 100 -0.87 -18.63 9.87
C SER A 100 -1.38 -17.42 10.68
N VAL A 101 -1.48 -16.24 10.07
CA VAL A 101 -2.11 -15.06 10.69
C VAL A 101 -3.61 -15.33 10.93
N TRP A 102 -4.32 -15.95 9.99
CA TRP A 102 -5.71 -16.37 10.21
C TRP A 102 -5.83 -17.36 11.37
N GLY A 103 -4.91 -18.33 11.48
CA GLY A 103 -4.83 -19.24 12.63
C GLY A 103 -4.73 -18.50 13.97
N SER A 104 -4.01 -17.36 14.03
CA SER A 104 -3.92 -16.56 15.26
C SER A 104 -5.27 -15.97 15.69
N GLN A 105 -6.21 -15.72 14.76
CA GLN A 105 -7.56 -15.24 15.07
C GLN A 105 -8.48 -16.34 15.59
N GLN A 106 -8.13 -17.60 15.37
CA GLN A 106 -8.92 -18.76 15.80
C GLN A 106 -8.61 -19.22 17.24
N VAL A 107 -7.56 -18.68 17.85
CA VAL A 107 -7.09 -19.09 19.20
C VAL A 107 -8.21 -19.08 20.23
N ASN A 108 -9.05 -18.03 20.22
CA ASN A 108 -10.12 -17.85 21.20
C ASN A 108 -11.40 -18.64 20.88
N LEU A 109 -11.43 -19.44 19.80
CA LEU A 109 -12.47 -20.45 19.55
C LEU A 109 -12.32 -21.67 20.46
N TYR A 110 -11.18 -21.80 21.14
CA TYR A 110 -10.85 -22.95 21.99
C TYR A 110 -10.60 -22.50 23.43
N PRO A 111 -11.02 -23.30 24.42
CA PRO A 111 -10.88 -22.98 25.84
C PRO A 111 -9.43 -22.96 26.34
N SER A 112 -8.47 -23.47 25.56
CA SER A 112 -7.05 -23.53 25.89
C SER A 112 -6.29 -22.23 25.56
N ALA A 113 -6.97 -21.15 25.13
CA ALA A 113 -6.37 -19.87 24.82
C ALA A 113 -5.60 -19.31 26.02
N LYS A 114 -4.34 -18.93 25.81
CA LYS A 114 -3.47 -18.32 26.85
C LYS A 114 -3.63 -16.81 26.96
N PHE A 115 -4.16 -16.18 25.91
CA PHE A 115 -4.35 -14.74 25.78
C PHE A 115 -5.80 -14.41 25.46
N SER A 116 -6.25 -13.22 25.85
CA SER A 116 -7.61 -12.75 25.55
C SER A 116 -7.82 -12.47 24.05
N GLY A 117 -6.74 -12.32 23.29
CA GLY A 117 -6.71 -12.17 21.84
C GLY A 117 -5.29 -12.12 21.31
N VAL A 118 -5.13 -12.37 20.01
CA VAL A 118 -3.84 -12.25 19.31
C VAL A 118 -4.04 -11.28 18.15
N PHE A 119 -3.43 -10.09 18.21
CA PHE A 119 -3.47 -9.19 17.07
C PHE A 119 -2.49 -9.68 15.99
N GLY A 120 -3.00 -9.75 14.75
CA GLY A 120 -2.24 -10.28 13.61
C GLY A 120 -1.68 -9.15 12.74
N MET A 121 -0.49 -9.35 12.18
CA MET A 121 0.06 -8.52 11.13
C MET A 121 0.62 -9.39 10.02
N TRP A 122 0.07 -9.24 8.81
CA TRP A 122 0.62 -9.83 7.59
C TRP A 122 1.34 -8.77 6.78
N TYR A 123 2.40 -9.14 6.04
CA TYR A 123 3.06 -8.24 5.10
C TYR A 123 3.49 -8.98 3.83
N GLY A 124 3.39 -8.29 2.70
CA GLY A 124 3.84 -8.77 1.41
C GLY A 124 3.85 -7.64 0.38
N LYS A 125 4.56 -7.83 -0.73
CA LYS A 125 4.49 -6.91 -1.87
C LYS A 125 3.28 -7.22 -2.75
N GLY A 126 2.97 -6.36 -3.75
CA GLY A 126 1.84 -6.50 -4.66
C GLY A 126 1.65 -7.91 -5.22
N PRO A 127 2.67 -8.58 -5.82
CA PRO A 127 2.52 -9.97 -6.26
C PRO A 127 2.15 -10.96 -5.14
N GLY A 128 2.57 -10.69 -3.91
CA GLY A 128 2.17 -11.48 -2.76
C GLY A 128 0.72 -11.27 -2.37
N VAL A 129 0.20 -10.04 -2.51
CA VAL A 129 -1.23 -9.74 -2.35
C VAL A 129 -2.04 -10.50 -3.40
N ASP A 130 -1.63 -10.44 -4.68
CA ASP A 130 -2.29 -11.16 -5.79
C ASP A 130 -2.37 -12.66 -5.51
N ARG A 131 -1.29 -13.25 -5.01
CA ARG A 131 -1.20 -14.68 -4.71
C ARG A 131 -2.10 -15.10 -3.55
N THR A 132 -2.31 -14.23 -2.58
CA THR A 132 -2.95 -14.52 -1.28
C THR A 132 -4.47 -14.33 -1.31
N ILE A 133 -5.06 -13.89 -2.42
CA ILE A 133 -6.47 -13.47 -2.51
C ILE A 133 -7.45 -14.52 -1.98
N ASP A 134 -7.21 -15.81 -2.19
CA ASP A 134 -8.09 -16.87 -1.72
C ASP A 134 -8.12 -16.95 -0.19
N VAL A 135 -6.94 -16.91 0.45
CA VAL A 135 -6.83 -16.86 1.90
C VAL A 135 -7.48 -15.61 2.47
N PHE A 136 -7.26 -14.44 1.84
CA PHE A 136 -7.87 -13.18 2.26
C PHE A 136 -9.39 -13.22 2.25
N LYS A 137 -10.01 -13.80 1.21
CA LYS A 137 -11.46 -13.99 1.14
C LYS A 137 -11.98 -14.85 2.27
N HIS A 138 -11.39 -16.03 2.49
CA HIS A 138 -11.79 -16.94 3.55
C HIS A 138 -11.63 -16.32 4.94
N ALA A 139 -10.47 -15.73 5.20
CA ALA A 139 -10.14 -15.16 6.49
C ALA A 139 -10.98 -13.93 6.83
N ASN A 140 -11.22 -13.03 5.85
CA ASN A 140 -12.05 -11.84 6.03
C ASN A 140 -13.52 -12.20 6.21
N SER A 141 -14.04 -13.20 5.47
CA SER A 141 -15.40 -13.71 5.66
C SER A 141 -15.58 -14.28 7.06
N ALA A 142 -14.66 -15.15 7.52
CA ALA A 142 -14.66 -15.68 8.88
C ALA A 142 -14.53 -14.58 9.94
N GLY A 143 -13.64 -13.65 9.72
CA GLY A 143 -13.44 -12.45 10.56
C GLY A 143 -12.24 -12.52 11.49
N SER A 144 -12.09 -11.47 12.30
CA SER A 144 -11.06 -11.31 13.32
C SER A 144 -11.59 -11.59 14.72
N SER A 145 -10.72 -11.91 15.68
CA SER A 145 -11.12 -12.07 17.07
C SER A 145 -11.37 -10.70 17.76
N ALA A 146 -12.23 -10.68 18.77
CA ALA A 146 -12.67 -9.44 19.43
C ALA A 146 -11.52 -8.62 20.03
N HIS A 147 -10.52 -9.28 20.59
CA HIS A 147 -9.32 -8.65 21.16
C HIS A 147 -8.06 -8.93 20.33
N GLY A 148 -8.21 -9.51 19.13
CA GLY A 148 -7.14 -9.71 18.16
C GLY A 148 -7.11 -8.59 17.13
N GLY A 149 -7.82 -8.78 16.04
CA GLY A 149 -7.77 -7.91 14.87
C GLY A 149 -6.61 -8.25 13.94
N VAL A 150 -6.74 -7.88 12.67
CA VAL A 150 -5.70 -8.14 11.66
C VAL A 150 -5.42 -6.89 10.83
N LEU A 151 -4.13 -6.58 10.70
CA LEU A 151 -3.59 -5.56 9.81
C LEU A 151 -2.77 -6.22 8.69
N VAL A 152 -3.10 -5.92 7.44
CA VAL A 152 -2.46 -6.44 6.23
C VAL A 152 -1.62 -5.34 5.59
N LEU A 153 -0.29 -5.44 5.64
CA LEU A 153 0.61 -4.47 5.03
C LEU A 153 0.89 -4.86 3.57
N ALA A 154 0.42 -4.04 2.63
CA ALA A 154 0.63 -4.24 1.20
C ALA A 154 1.69 -3.31 0.65
N GLY A 155 2.81 -3.85 0.23
CA GLY A 155 3.92 -3.12 -0.37
C GLY A 155 3.70 -2.94 -1.88
N ASP A 156 3.24 -1.75 -2.31
CA ASP A 156 3.05 -1.43 -3.71
C ASP A 156 4.22 -0.62 -4.27
N ASP A 157 4.71 -1.06 -5.42
CA ASP A 157 5.74 -0.39 -6.21
C ASP A 157 5.11 0.12 -7.51
N HIS A 158 4.61 1.36 -7.50
CA HIS A 158 3.84 1.94 -8.60
C HIS A 158 4.63 2.10 -9.89
N ALA A 159 5.95 2.30 -9.79
CA ALA A 159 6.85 2.47 -10.93
C ALA A 159 7.58 1.17 -11.33
N ALA A 160 7.30 0.07 -10.66
CA ALA A 160 7.98 -1.22 -10.85
C ALA A 160 9.52 -1.12 -10.76
N LYS A 161 10.03 -0.25 -9.90
CA LYS A 161 11.50 -0.04 -9.72
C LYS A 161 12.22 -1.30 -9.24
N SER A 162 11.53 -2.11 -8.44
CA SER A 162 12.04 -3.37 -7.89
C SER A 162 11.05 -4.53 -8.02
N SER A 163 10.06 -4.39 -8.89
CA SER A 163 9.09 -5.41 -9.27
C SER A 163 9.05 -5.53 -10.78
N THR A 164 8.68 -6.70 -11.33
CA THR A 164 8.57 -6.87 -12.79
C THR A 164 7.36 -6.15 -13.37
N LEU A 165 6.32 -5.94 -12.57
CA LEU A 165 5.11 -5.21 -12.94
C LEU A 165 4.78 -4.18 -11.85
N ALA A 166 4.18 -3.08 -12.28
CA ALA A 166 3.61 -2.09 -11.37
C ALA A 166 2.34 -2.66 -10.71
N HIS A 167 2.18 -2.46 -9.40
CA HIS A 167 1.06 -3.00 -8.64
C HIS A 167 0.15 -1.89 -8.09
N GLN A 168 -1.11 -2.27 -7.92
CA GLN A 168 -2.16 -1.50 -7.29
C GLN A 168 -3.06 -2.47 -6.52
N SER A 169 -2.70 -2.75 -5.27
CA SER A 169 -3.31 -3.81 -4.45
C SER A 169 -4.75 -3.51 -4.02
N GLU A 170 -5.22 -2.26 -4.10
CA GLU A 170 -6.58 -1.87 -3.71
C GLU A 170 -7.66 -2.68 -4.44
N HIS A 171 -7.48 -2.99 -5.73
CA HIS A 171 -8.45 -3.78 -6.50
C HIS A 171 -8.58 -5.21 -6.00
N VAL A 172 -7.47 -5.80 -5.54
CA VAL A 172 -7.45 -7.15 -4.93
C VAL A 172 -8.15 -7.12 -3.58
N PHE A 173 -7.86 -6.12 -2.75
CA PHE A 173 -8.55 -5.96 -1.46
C PHE A 173 -10.04 -5.68 -1.62
N LYS A 174 -10.43 -4.87 -2.62
CA LYS A 174 -11.84 -4.70 -2.97
C LYS A 174 -12.50 -6.05 -3.29
N ALA A 175 -11.86 -6.90 -4.10
CA ALA A 175 -12.37 -8.23 -4.43
C ALA A 175 -12.42 -9.17 -3.21
N ALA A 176 -11.57 -8.96 -2.20
CA ALA A 176 -11.57 -9.71 -0.94
C ALA A 176 -12.48 -9.10 0.13
N GLY A 177 -13.06 -7.92 -0.10
CA GLY A 177 -13.88 -7.19 0.86
C GLY A 177 -13.10 -6.61 2.04
N ILE A 178 -11.81 -6.32 1.87
CA ILE A 178 -10.91 -5.81 2.90
C ILE A 178 -10.73 -4.30 2.74
N PRO A 179 -11.09 -3.46 3.73
CA PRO A 179 -10.84 -2.03 3.69
C PRO A 179 -9.37 -1.67 3.54
N VAL A 180 -9.10 -0.56 2.85
CA VAL A 180 -7.74 -0.12 2.52
C VAL A 180 -7.44 1.24 3.14
N LEU A 181 -6.56 1.28 4.13
CA LEU A 181 -5.99 2.51 4.68
C LEU A 181 -4.76 2.92 3.87
N TYR A 182 -4.61 4.20 3.59
CA TYR A 182 -3.48 4.70 2.80
C TYR A 182 -2.75 5.86 3.50
N PRO A 183 -1.74 5.56 4.33
CA PRO A 183 -0.89 6.55 4.98
C PRO A 183 -0.10 7.42 4.00
N SER A 184 0.04 8.71 4.30
CA SER A 184 0.81 9.65 3.49
C SER A 184 2.24 9.90 4.01
N ASN A 185 2.53 9.54 5.25
CA ASN A 185 3.80 9.78 5.91
C ASN A 185 4.09 8.76 7.01
N VAL A 186 5.29 8.81 7.58
CA VAL A 186 5.76 7.84 8.59
C VAL A 186 4.93 7.87 9.87
N GLN A 187 4.45 9.04 10.31
CA GLN A 187 3.58 9.13 11.49
C GLN A 187 2.27 8.39 11.28
N GLU A 188 1.71 8.48 10.08
CA GLU A 188 0.45 7.81 9.78
C GLU A 188 0.56 6.29 9.69
N TYR A 189 1.76 5.71 9.53
CA TYR A 189 1.92 4.26 9.72
C TYR A 189 1.59 3.85 11.16
N LEU A 190 1.99 4.65 12.15
CA LEU A 190 1.65 4.40 13.54
C LEU A 190 0.16 4.67 13.81
N ASP A 191 -0.32 5.84 13.41
CA ASP A 191 -1.69 6.26 13.70
C ASP A 191 -2.71 5.36 12.98
N TYR A 192 -2.57 5.15 11.67
CA TYR A 192 -3.49 4.31 10.89
C TYR A 192 -3.35 2.82 11.19
N GLY A 193 -2.15 2.37 11.55
CA GLY A 193 -1.97 0.98 11.99
C GLY A 193 -2.74 0.66 13.27
N LEU A 194 -2.72 1.57 14.26
CA LEU A 194 -3.53 1.44 15.49
C LEU A 194 -5.02 1.52 15.19
N HIS A 195 -5.44 2.43 14.30
CA HIS A 195 -6.83 2.47 13.81
C HIS A 195 -7.21 1.20 13.04
N GLY A 196 -6.30 0.63 12.27
CA GLY A 196 -6.52 -0.60 11.51
C GLY A 196 -6.89 -1.77 12.41
N TRP A 197 -6.13 -2.02 13.48
CA TRP A 197 -6.49 -3.05 14.45
C TRP A 197 -7.78 -2.74 15.20
N ALA A 198 -7.99 -1.49 15.62
CA ALA A 198 -9.21 -1.10 16.31
C ALA A 198 -10.46 -1.27 15.40
N MET A 199 -10.37 -0.86 14.14
CA MET A 199 -11.40 -1.06 13.12
C MET A 199 -11.65 -2.57 12.89
N SER A 200 -10.59 -3.37 12.80
CA SER A 200 -10.69 -4.82 12.64
C SER A 200 -11.40 -5.48 13.82
N ARG A 201 -11.06 -5.11 15.05
CA ARG A 201 -11.73 -5.60 16.27
C ARG A 201 -13.21 -5.25 16.32
N TYR A 202 -13.53 -4.01 15.95
CA TYR A 202 -14.91 -3.49 15.97
C TYR A 202 -15.78 -4.10 14.89
N SER A 203 -15.31 -4.15 13.66
CA SER A 203 -16.09 -4.58 12.49
C SER A 203 -16.00 -6.08 12.20
N GLY A 204 -15.03 -6.78 12.77
CA GLY A 204 -14.71 -8.16 12.41
C GLY A 204 -14.04 -8.31 11.04
N LEU A 205 -13.73 -7.21 10.33
CA LEU A 205 -13.00 -7.22 9.07
C LEU A 205 -11.50 -7.42 9.30
N TRP A 206 -10.80 -8.00 8.35
CA TRP A 206 -9.40 -7.71 8.16
C TRP A 206 -9.27 -6.29 7.59
N VAL A 207 -8.21 -5.59 7.91
CA VAL A 207 -7.96 -4.22 7.43
C VAL A 207 -6.61 -4.17 6.78
N SER A 208 -6.51 -3.60 5.57
CA SER A 208 -5.23 -3.44 4.90
C SER A 208 -4.69 -2.02 5.03
N MET A 209 -3.37 -1.90 4.93
CA MET A 209 -2.67 -0.63 4.90
C MET A 209 -1.66 -0.65 3.76
N LYS A 210 -1.82 0.29 2.84
CA LYS A 210 -0.95 0.42 1.67
C LYS A 210 0.38 1.07 2.07
N CYS A 211 1.48 0.43 1.68
CA CYS A 211 2.84 0.85 1.96
C CYS A 211 3.59 1.07 0.64
N VAL A 212 3.76 2.33 0.24
CA VAL A 212 4.51 2.68 -0.97
C VAL A 212 5.95 3.04 -0.66
N THR A 213 6.85 2.85 -1.61
CA THR A 213 8.29 3.08 -1.47
C THR A 213 8.61 4.45 -0.88
N ASP A 214 7.99 5.51 -1.42
CA ASP A 214 8.26 6.90 -1.03
C ASP A 214 7.97 7.19 0.46
N VAL A 215 7.09 6.42 1.08
CA VAL A 215 6.75 6.57 2.50
C VAL A 215 7.52 5.57 3.37
N VAL A 216 7.61 4.30 2.95
CA VAL A 216 8.30 3.23 3.71
C VAL A 216 9.80 3.50 3.86
N GLU A 217 10.44 4.01 2.80
CA GLU A 217 11.88 4.29 2.78
C GLU A 217 12.22 5.70 3.27
N SER A 218 11.20 6.57 3.44
CA SER A 218 11.43 7.89 4.04
C SER A 218 11.65 7.81 5.54
N SER A 219 12.21 8.86 6.11
CA SER A 219 12.44 8.99 7.55
C SER A 219 11.86 10.30 8.07
N ALA A 220 11.30 10.26 9.26
CA ALA A 220 10.70 11.42 9.90
C ALA A 220 10.84 11.38 11.42
N SER A 221 10.73 12.54 12.05
CA SER A 221 10.53 12.64 13.48
C SER A 221 9.06 12.38 13.80
N VAL A 222 8.78 11.28 14.50
CA VAL A 222 7.44 10.84 14.86
C VAL A 222 7.23 10.80 16.36
N ASP A 223 5.98 10.97 16.76
CA ASP A 223 5.54 10.82 18.15
C ASP A 223 5.12 9.37 18.38
N VAL A 224 5.70 8.73 19.38
CA VAL A 224 5.48 7.31 19.71
C VAL A 224 4.57 7.10 20.94
N ASP A 225 3.85 8.13 21.39
CA ASP A 225 2.84 7.92 22.43
C ASP A 225 1.77 6.92 21.94
N PRO A 226 1.58 5.77 22.62
CA PRO A 226 0.58 4.77 22.23
C PRO A 226 -0.85 5.31 22.27
N HIS A 227 -1.12 6.39 23.00
CA HIS A 227 -2.44 7.02 23.12
C HIS A 227 -2.62 8.23 22.22
N ARG A 228 -1.65 8.56 21.36
CA ARG A 228 -1.76 9.64 20.37
C ARG A 228 -2.97 9.45 19.44
N ALA A 229 -3.12 8.25 18.87
CA ALA A 229 -4.29 7.91 18.07
C ALA A 229 -5.50 7.74 19.01
N GLN A 230 -6.43 8.71 18.97
CA GLN A 230 -7.68 8.64 19.72
C GLN A 230 -8.63 7.70 18.99
N ILE A 231 -9.05 6.62 19.63
CA ILE A 231 -9.97 5.65 19.06
C ILE A 231 -11.36 5.87 19.62
N ILE A 232 -12.29 6.21 18.73
CA ILE A 232 -13.69 6.44 19.02
C ILE A 232 -14.51 5.30 18.44
N LEU A 233 -15.26 4.60 19.26
CA LEU A 233 -16.20 3.59 18.79
C LEU A 233 -17.47 4.27 18.26
N PRO A 234 -17.98 3.87 17.09
CA PRO A 234 -19.19 4.46 16.52
C PRO A 234 -20.41 4.27 17.40
N GLU A 235 -21.25 5.28 17.48
CA GLU A 235 -22.55 5.25 18.15
C GLU A 235 -23.72 5.13 17.16
N ASP A 236 -23.45 5.37 15.88
CA ASP A 236 -24.43 5.40 14.79
C ASP A 236 -24.56 4.07 14.02
N PHE A 237 -24.00 2.99 14.55
CA PHE A 237 -24.12 1.65 13.99
C PHE A 237 -24.69 0.66 15.02
N ALA A 238 -25.85 0.06 14.67
CA ALA A 238 -26.47 -0.96 15.51
C ALA A 238 -25.75 -2.31 15.35
N MET A 239 -24.96 -2.67 16.33
CA MET A 239 -24.24 -3.95 16.34
C MET A 239 -25.24 -5.12 16.38
N PRO A 240 -25.19 -6.08 15.44
CA PRO A 240 -26.10 -7.24 15.46
C PRO A 240 -25.84 -8.13 16.67
N GLN A 241 -26.87 -8.88 17.08
CA GLN A 241 -26.76 -9.83 18.18
C GLN A 241 -25.65 -10.84 17.92
N GLY A 242 -24.76 -11.03 18.89
CA GLY A 242 -23.59 -11.89 18.80
C GLY A 242 -22.38 -11.24 18.12
N GLY A 243 -22.47 -9.95 17.74
CA GLY A 243 -21.35 -9.18 17.18
C GLY A 243 -20.90 -9.64 15.79
N LEU A 244 -19.71 -9.18 15.36
CA LEU A 244 -19.19 -9.38 14.00
C LEU A 244 -17.89 -10.21 13.95
N ASN A 245 -17.36 -10.58 15.11
CA ASN A 245 -16.10 -11.29 15.21
C ASN A 245 -16.22 -12.78 14.84
N ILE A 246 -15.07 -13.42 14.63
CA ILE A 246 -14.95 -14.84 14.28
C ILE A 246 -15.66 -15.75 15.30
N ARG A 247 -16.30 -16.78 14.81
CA ARG A 247 -17.05 -17.76 15.63
C ARG A 247 -17.04 -19.14 14.98
N TRP A 248 -17.46 -20.15 15.73
CA TRP A 248 -17.62 -21.51 15.23
C TRP A 248 -18.75 -22.22 16.01
N PRO A 249 -19.68 -22.95 15.36
CA PRO A 249 -19.80 -23.10 13.90
C PRO A 249 -20.27 -21.82 13.20
N ASP A 250 -19.90 -21.67 11.92
CA ASP A 250 -20.22 -20.47 11.13
C ASP A 250 -20.37 -20.84 9.64
N PRO A 251 -21.58 -21.13 9.14
CA PRO A 251 -21.80 -21.54 7.75
C PRO A 251 -21.38 -20.46 6.75
N PRO A 252 -20.78 -20.83 5.59
CA PRO A 252 -20.24 -19.86 4.62
C PRO A 252 -21.21 -18.80 4.15
N LEU A 253 -22.47 -19.16 3.82
CA LEU A 253 -23.48 -18.18 3.37
C LEU A 253 -23.93 -17.23 4.51
N VAL A 254 -23.84 -17.67 5.77
CA VAL A 254 -24.08 -16.78 6.92
C VAL A 254 -22.93 -15.82 7.12
N GLN A 255 -21.69 -16.26 6.87
CA GLN A 255 -20.52 -15.37 6.85
C GLN A 255 -20.65 -14.31 5.76
N GLU A 256 -21.05 -14.70 4.54
CA GLU A 256 -21.28 -13.78 3.41
C GLU A 256 -22.34 -12.72 3.77
N ALA A 257 -23.50 -13.13 4.24
CA ALA A 257 -24.56 -12.21 4.65
C ALA A 257 -24.06 -11.24 5.75
N ARG A 258 -23.33 -11.75 6.74
CA ARG A 258 -22.76 -10.89 7.79
C ARG A 258 -21.72 -9.92 7.27
N LEU A 259 -20.92 -10.32 6.28
CA LEU A 259 -19.92 -9.44 5.62
C LEU A 259 -20.64 -8.30 4.90
N LEU A 260 -21.62 -8.63 4.06
CA LEU A 260 -22.31 -7.69 3.17
C LEU A 260 -23.32 -6.79 3.91
N ASP A 261 -24.07 -7.36 4.86
CA ASP A 261 -25.12 -6.63 5.54
C ASP A 261 -24.64 -5.81 6.75
N TYR A 262 -23.46 -6.15 7.33
CA TYR A 262 -23.05 -5.54 8.59
C TYR A 262 -21.60 -5.10 8.64
N LYS A 263 -20.62 -6.00 8.30
CA LYS A 263 -19.21 -5.70 8.59
C LYS A 263 -18.71 -4.47 7.85
N TRP A 264 -19.07 -4.28 6.58
CA TRP A 264 -18.64 -3.10 5.82
C TRP A 264 -19.24 -1.82 6.38
N TYR A 265 -20.54 -1.85 6.77
CA TYR A 265 -21.16 -0.68 7.40
C TYR A 265 -20.55 -0.35 8.76
N ALA A 266 -20.20 -1.35 9.55
CA ALA A 266 -19.45 -1.15 10.79
C ALA A 266 -18.08 -0.52 10.52
N GLY A 267 -17.36 -0.99 9.49
CA GLY A 267 -16.09 -0.40 9.05
C GLY A 267 -16.24 1.05 8.61
N LEU A 268 -17.25 1.37 7.80
CA LEU A 268 -17.53 2.74 7.33
C LEU A 268 -17.93 3.68 8.48
N SER A 269 -18.77 3.22 9.42
CA SER A 269 -19.10 4.01 10.60
C SER A 269 -17.85 4.28 11.46
N TYR A 270 -16.91 3.33 11.54
CA TYR A 270 -15.63 3.53 12.22
C TYR A 270 -14.78 4.59 11.52
N VAL A 271 -14.67 4.57 10.17
CA VAL A 271 -13.96 5.60 9.40
C VAL A 271 -14.53 6.99 9.70
N ARG A 272 -15.87 7.12 9.69
CA ARG A 272 -16.58 8.37 9.96
C ARG A 272 -16.36 8.88 11.40
N ALA A 273 -16.55 8.02 12.41
CA ALA A 273 -16.41 8.39 13.80
C ALA A 273 -14.99 8.88 14.13
N ASN A 274 -13.97 8.28 13.51
CA ASN A 274 -12.57 8.61 13.73
C ASN A 274 -12.01 9.65 12.74
N LYS A 275 -12.84 10.18 11.82
CA LYS A 275 -12.46 11.19 10.83
C LYS A 275 -11.18 10.83 10.08
N LEU A 276 -11.07 9.54 9.69
CA LEU A 276 -9.93 9.08 8.90
C LEU A 276 -9.91 9.78 7.55
N ASP A 277 -11.11 10.05 6.99
CA ASP A 277 -11.32 10.92 5.84
C ASP A 277 -11.73 12.30 6.36
N ARG A 278 -11.07 13.37 5.87
CA ARG A 278 -11.29 14.71 6.40
C ARG A 278 -10.95 15.84 5.43
N VAL A 279 -11.65 16.94 5.56
CA VAL A 279 -11.24 18.22 4.97
C VAL A 279 -9.99 18.72 5.71
N VAL A 280 -8.91 18.98 4.99
CA VAL A 280 -7.62 19.47 5.54
C VAL A 280 -7.34 20.92 5.18
N LEU A 281 -8.06 21.46 4.19
CA LEU A 281 -8.09 22.87 3.83
C LEU A 281 -9.51 23.18 3.36
N ASP A 282 -10.10 24.23 3.87
CA ASP A 282 -11.44 24.67 3.48
C ASP A 282 -11.48 26.16 3.14
N SER A 283 -12.48 26.55 2.34
CA SER A 283 -12.77 27.92 1.97
C SER A 283 -14.22 28.26 2.31
N PRO A 284 -14.52 29.46 2.85
CA PRO A 284 -15.89 29.90 3.09
C PRO A 284 -16.75 29.94 1.82
N GLN A 285 -16.15 30.05 0.66
CA GLN A 285 -16.78 30.03 -0.67
C GLN A 285 -16.16 28.96 -1.54
N ALA A 286 -16.11 27.74 -1.02
CA ALA A 286 -15.53 26.61 -1.73
C ALA A 286 -16.28 26.33 -3.03
N ARG A 287 -15.55 26.19 -4.13
CA ARG A 287 -16.09 25.92 -5.47
C ARG A 287 -15.27 24.89 -6.26
N PHE A 288 -14.00 24.73 -5.92
CA PHE A 288 -13.11 23.73 -6.50
C PHE A 288 -12.59 22.80 -5.42
N GLY A 289 -12.98 21.53 -5.50
CA GLY A 289 -12.52 20.49 -4.59
C GLY A 289 -11.34 19.70 -5.14
N ILE A 290 -10.44 19.28 -4.26
CA ILE A 290 -9.40 18.30 -4.59
C ILE A 290 -9.56 17.14 -3.61
N MET A 291 -9.81 15.92 -4.12
CA MET A 291 -9.85 14.68 -3.33
C MET A 291 -8.58 13.86 -3.60
N THR A 292 -7.91 13.41 -2.55
CA THR A 292 -6.64 12.68 -2.70
C THR A 292 -6.31 11.83 -1.48
N ALA A 293 -5.35 10.89 -1.61
CA ALA A 293 -4.93 9.97 -0.55
C ALA A 293 -3.43 9.67 -0.60
N GLY A 294 -2.89 9.16 0.49
CA GLY A 294 -1.54 8.61 0.58
C GLY A 294 -0.45 9.54 0.05
N LYS A 295 0.46 9.00 -0.77
CA LYS A 295 1.55 9.76 -1.42
C LYS A 295 1.00 10.94 -2.25
N ALA A 296 -0.04 10.72 -3.04
CA ALA A 296 -0.62 11.76 -3.90
C ALA A 296 -1.13 12.97 -3.11
N TYR A 297 -1.51 12.81 -1.83
CA TYR A 297 -1.84 13.93 -0.95
C TYR A 297 -0.63 14.86 -0.72
N LEU A 298 0.56 14.31 -0.48
CA LEU A 298 1.77 15.11 -0.32
C LEU A 298 2.18 15.79 -1.63
N ASP A 299 2.01 15.09 -2.75
CA ASP A 299 2.29 15.64 -4.08
C ASP A 299 1.33 16.80 -4.43
N VAL A 300 0.03 16.70 -4.05
CA VAL A 300 -0.94 17.81 -4.18
C VAL A 300 -0.50 19.01 -3.33
N ARG A 301 -0.09 18.76 -2.07
CA ARG A 301 0.41 19.85 -1.20
C ARG A 301 1.63 20.54 -1.81
N GLN A 302 2.56 19.76 -2.36
CA GLN A 302 3.74 20.30 -3.06
C GLN A 302 3.35 21.03 -4.35
N ALA A 303 2.42 20.49 -5.14
CA ALA A 303 1.94 21.13 -6.35
C ALA A 303 1.31 22.51 -6.08
N LEU A 304 0.53 22.64 -4.99
CA LEU A 304 -0.01 23.93 -4.57
C LEU A 304 1.10 24.93 -4.22
N VAL A 305 2.14 24.50 -3.50
CA VAL A 305 3.33 25.33 -3.20
C VAL A 305 4.06 25.72 -4.48
N ASP A 306 4.27 24.79 -5.40
CA ASP A 306 4.95 25.03 -6.68
C ASP A 306 4.19 26.03 -7.56
N LEU A 307 2.86 26.03 -7.49
CA LEU A 307 1.99 27.02 -8.16
C LEU A 307 1.96 28.38 -7.43
N GLY A 308 2.56 28.47 -6.24
CA GLY A 308 2.52 29.68 -5.41
C GLY A 308 1.15 29.90 -4.74
N LEU A 309 0.41 28.83 -4.50
CA LEU A 309 -0.90 28.82 -3.84
C LEU A 309 -0.74 28.40 -2.39
N ASP A 310 -0.47 29.37 -1.51
CA ASP A 310 -0.50 29.14 -0.07
C ASP A 310 -1.94 28.95 0.44
N GLU A 311 -2.11 28.59 1.72
CA GLU A 311 -3.42 28.30 2.29
C GLU A 311 -4.36 29.52 2.24
N GLU A 312 -3.85 30.73 2.43
CA GLU A 312 -4.63 31.96 2.34
C GLU A 312 -5.14 32.20 0.91
N THR A 313 -4.26 32.04 -0.08
CA THR A 313 -4.64 32.14 -1.49
C THR A 313 -5.64 31.06 -1.86
N CYS A 314 -5.44 29.81 -1.43
CA CYS A 314 -6.37 28.72 -1.66
C CYS A 314 -7.78 29.04 -1.10
N ARG A 315 -7.86 29.56 0.14
CA ARG A 315 -9.13 29.98 0.75
C ARG A 315 -9.78 31.13 -0.04
N ARG A 316 -9.00 32.10 -0.49
CA ARG A 316 -9.47 33.27 -1.24
C ARG A 316 -10.08 32.88 -2.59
N ILE A 317 -9.51 31.88 -3.29
CA ILE A 317 -9.99 31.45 -4.61
C ILE A 317 -11.00 30.30 -4.57
N GLY A 318 -11.33 29.80 -3.39
CA GLY A 318 -12.38 28.79 -3.19
C GLY A 318 -11.93 27.35 -3.36
N ILE A 319 -10.70 27.01 -2.97
CA ILE A 319 -10.19 25.62 -2.95
C ILE A 319 -10.55 24.93 -1.63
N ARG A 320 -11.09 23.71 -1.74
CA ARG A 320 -11.28 22.78 -0.62
C ARG A 320 -10.47 21.50 -0.89
N LEU A 321 -9.66 21.06 0.08
CA LEU A 321 -8.85 19.84 -0.03
C LEU A 321 -9.35 18.78 0.94
N TYR A 322 -9.70 17.61 0.40
CA TYR A 322 -10.15 16.43 1.14
C TYR A 322 -9.10 15.34 1.09
N LYS A 323 -8.65 14.92 2.26
CA LYS A 323 -7.74 13.81 2.40
C LYS A 323 -8.50 12.56 2.80
N VAL A 324 -8.42 11.53 1.98
CA VAL A 324 -9.00 10.22 2.23
C VAL A 324 -7.98 9.33 2.92
N GLY A 325 -8.34 8.80 4.08
CA GLY A 325 -7.51 7.85 4.83
C GLY A 325 -7.89 6.40 4.54
N CYS A 326 -9.19 6.12 4.30
CA CYS A 326 -9.69 4.82 3.87
C CYS A 326 -10.13 4.90 2.39
N VAL A 327 -9.26 4.45 1.49
CA VAL A 327 -9.49 4.61 0.04
C VAL A 327 -10.52 3.62 -0.52
N TRP A 328 -10.77 2.54 0.17
CA TRP A 328 -11.85 1.59 -0.13
C TRP A 328 -12.33 0.88 1.13
N PRO A 329 -13.66 0.74 1.35
CA PRO A 329 -14.70 1.52 0.67
C PRO A 329 -14.65 2.99 1.08
N LEU A 330 -15.06 3.90 0.16
CA LEU A 330 -15.11 5.34 0.45
C LEU A 330 -16.27 5.64 1.40
N GLU A 331 -16.03 6.43 2.44
CA GLU A 331 -17.07 6.82 3.39
C GLU A 331 -18.01 7.87 2.75
N ALA A 332 -19.25 7.45 2.49
CA ALA A 332 -20.21 8.20 1.68
C ALA A 332 -20.64 9.53 2.30
N HIS A 333 -20.87 9.58 3.61
CA HIS A 333 -21.36 10.80 4.28
C HIS A 333 -20.31 11.92 4.24
N GLY A 334 -19.05 11.60 4.54
CA GLY A 334 -17.96 12.55 4.46
C GLY A 334 -17.66 13.01 3.03
N ALA A 335 -17.73 12.07 2.07
CA ALA A 335 -17.55 12.38 0.64
C ALA A 335 -18.66 13.32 0.11
N ARG A 336 -19.92 13.10 0.48
CA ARG A 336 -21.03 13.98 0.12
C ARG A 336 -20.92 15.35 0.78
N ALA A 337 -20.62 15.39 2.07
CA ALA A 337 -20.40 16.65 2.79
C ALA A 337 -19.22 17.46 2.21
N PHE A 338 -18.14 16.78 1.79
CA PHE A 338 -17.04 17.41 1.07
C PHE A 338 -17.51 18.03 -0.26
N ALA A 339 -18.40 17.35 -0.98
CA ALA A 339 -18.89 17.78 -2.29
C ALA A 339 -19.85 18.99 -2.25
N GLU A 340 -20.46 19.27 -1.09
CA GLU A 340 -21.43 20.37 -0.95
C GLU A 340 -20.83 21.73 -1.29
N GLY A 341 -21.53 22.48 -2.15
CA GLY A 341 -21.13 23.82 -2.60
C GLY A 341 -20.04 23.85 -3.66
N LEU A 342 -19.43 22.71 -4.00
CA LEU A 342 -18.42 22.63 -5.05
C LEU A 342 -19.07 22.63 -6.44
N GLN A 343 -18.41 23.28 -7.38
CA GLN A 343 -18.76 23.23 -8.81
C GLN A 343 -18.03 22.09 -9.51
N GLU A 344 -16.81 21.81 -9.06
CA GLU A 344 -15.95 20.79 -9.64
C GLU A 344 -15.06 20.15 -8.58
N ILE A 345 -14.79 18.84 -8.74
CA ILE A 345 -13.85 18.09 -7.94
C ILE A 345 -12.80 17.46 -8.86
N LEU A 346 -11.52 17.68 -8.56
CA LEU A 346 -10.39 16.95 -9.14
C LEU A 346 -9.98 15.83 -8.18
N VAL A 347 -10.07 14.58 -8.64
CA VAL A 347 -9.58 13.42 -7.91
C VAL A 347 -8.14 13.14 -8.33
N VAL A 348 -7.23 13.21 -7.38
CA VAL A 348 -5.80 12.96 -7.59
C VAL A 348 -5.41 11.67 -6.89
N GLU A 349 -5.23 10.61 -7.66
CA GLU A 349 -4.88 9.28 -7.18
C GLU A 349 -3.89 8.58 -8.11
N GLU A 350 -3.05 7.74 -7.54
CA GLU A 350 -2.08 6.94 -8.28
C GLU A 350 -2.74 5.80 -9.07
N LYS A 351 -2.15 5.42 -10.21
CA LYS A 351 -2.59 4.29 -11.04
C LYS A 351 -4.04 4.41 -11.52
N ARG A 352 -4.78 3.30 -11.53
CA ARG A 352 -6.17 3.23 -11.98
C ARG A 352 -7.12 3.85 -10.95
N GLN A 353 -8.33 4.16 -11.37
CA GLN A 353 -9.36 4.74 -10.52
C GLN A 353 -9.70 3.82 -9.33
N ILE A 354 -9.72 4.39 -8.13
CA ILE A 354 -10.30 3.83 -6.92
C ILE A 354 -11.23 4.85 -6.27
N LEU A 355 -10.75 6.06 -6.02
CA LEU A 355 -11.54 7.14 -5.44
C LEU A 355 -12.50 7.77 -6.45
N GLU A 356 -12.02 7.99 -7.67
CA GLU A 356 -12.79 8.69 -8.71
C GLU A 356 -14.11 7.97 -9.04
N TYR A 357 -14.09 6.64 -9.26
CA TYR A 357 -15.32 5.93 -9.59
C TYR A 357 -16.26 5.82 -8.39
N GLN A 358 -15.75 5.62 -7.16
CA GLN A 358 -16.57 5.58 -5.95
C GLN A 358 -17.25 6.93 -5.72
N LEU A 359 -16.52 8.05 -5.86
CA LEU A 359 -17.11 9.38 -5.72
C LEU A 359 -18.17 9.64 -6.77
N LYS A 360 -17.93 9.26 -8.04
CA LYS A 360 -18.92 9.36 -9.12
C LYS A 360 -20.19 8.53 -8.82
N GLU A 361 -20.02 7.30 -8.33
CA GLU A 361 -21.12 6.42 -7.92
C GLU A 361 -21.94 7.07 -6.79
N GLU A 362 -21.28 7.59 -5.75
CA GLU A 362 -21.95 8.26 -4.62
C GLU A 362 -22.72 9.52 -5.01
N LEU A 363 -22.23 10.23 -6.03
CA LEU A 363 -22.83 11.49 -6.47
C LEU A 363 -23.80 11.33 -7.66
N TYR A 364 -23.84 10.19 -8.34
CA TYR A 364 -24.62 10.03 -9.58
C TYR A 364 -26.12 10.32 -9.40
N ASN A 365 -26.72 9.80 -8.35
CA ASN A 365 -28.13 10.05 -7.99
C ASN A 365 -28.30 11.20 -6.98
N TYR A 366 -27.25 11.97 -6.73
CA TYR A 366 -27.34 13.16 -5.88
C TYR A 366 -28.10 14.27 -6.61
N ARG A 367 -28.61 15.23 -5.87
CA ARG A 367 -29.37 16.35 -6.43
C ARG A 367 -28.60 17.06 -7.53
N ASP A 368 -29.20 17.19 -8.72
CA ASP A 368 -28.56 17.78 -9.91
C ASP A 368 -28.13 19.24 -9.71
N ASP A 369 -28.87 19.99 -8.88
CA ASP A 369 -28.63 21.40 -8.59
C ASP A 369 -27.40 21.67 -7.71
N VAL A 370 -26.90 20.63 -7.03
CA VAL A 370 -25.76 20.73 -6.10
C VAL A 370 -24.63 19.73 -6.43
N ARG A 371 -24.82 18.86 -7.41
CA ARG A 371 -23.85 17.84 -7.80
C ARG A 371 -22.67 18.47 -8.57
N PRO A 372 -21.43 18.42 -8.01
CA PRO A 372 -20.25 18.90 -8.73
C PRO A 372 -19.89 17.99 -9.91
N ARG A 373 -19.17 18.51 -10.88
CA ARG A 373 -18.46 17.69 -11.88
C ARG A 373 -17.25 17.02 -11.25
N VAL A 374 -17.00 15.77 -11.59
CA VAL A 374 -15.87 15.00 -11.07
C VAL A 374 -14.93 14.63 -12.21
N TYR A 375 -13.69 15.06 -12.10
CA TYR A 375 -12.60 14.75 -13.02
C TYR A 375 -11.43 14.11 -12.28
N GLY A 376 -10.64 13.32 -12.98
CA GLY A 376 -9.46 12.67 -12.43
C GLY A 376 -8.53 12.21 -13.55
N LYS A 377 -8.71 10.99 -14.06
CA LYS A 377 -7.87 10.47 -15.14
C LYS A 377 -8.06 11.22 -16.45
N PHE A 378 -9.29 11.67 -16.72
CA PHE A 378 -9.66 12.38 -17.94
C PHE A 378 -10.42 13.67 -17.63
N ASP A 379 -10.51 14.58 -18.59
CA ASP A 379 -11.32 15.80 -18.55
C ASP A 379 -12.51 15.72 -19.53
N GLU A 380 -13.29 16.80 -19.62
CA GLU A 380 -14.45 16.88 -20.50
C GLU A 380 -14.15 16.82 -21.99
N LYS A 381 -12.90 17.03 -22.41
CA LYS A 381 -12.52 17.01 -23.85
C LYS A 381 -12.62 15.62 -24.45
N ASP A 382 -12.40 14.61 -23.64
CA ASP A 382 -12.47 13.21 -24.05
C ASP A 382 -13.81 12.56 -23.69
N HIS A 383 -14.87 13.36 -23.42
CA HIS A 383 -16.18 12.87 -23.01
C HIS A 383 -16.07 11.82 -21.88
N ALA A 384 -15.29 12.15 -20.85
CA ALA A 384 -14.88 11.23 -19.79
C ALA A 384 -16.06 10.54 -19.09
N GLY A 385 -16.41 9.38 -19.62
CA GLY A 385 -17.33 8.45 -18.96
C GLY A 385 -16.58 7.62 -17.93
N GLY A 386 -16.45 6.32 -18.17
CA GLY A 386 -15.66 5.42 -17.34
C GLY A 386 -14.18 5.36 -17.75
N GLU A 387 -13.40 4.64 -16.97
CA GLU A 387 -11.95 4.46 -17.13
C GLU A 387 -11.51 4.03 -18.55
N TRP A 388 -12.37 3.32 -19.27
CA TRP A 388 -12.05 2.72 -20.58
C TRP A 388 -12.93 3.26 -21.72
N SER A 389 -13.55 4.43 -21.53
CA SER A 389 -14.50 4.97 -22.50
C SER A 389 -13.85 5.47 -23.79
N VAL A 390 -12.62 5.97 -23.73
CA VAL A 390 -11.93 6.59 -24.87
C VAL A 390 -10.56 5.95 -25.05
N PRO A 391 -10.31 5.23 -26.17
CA PRO A 391 -9.00 4.67 -26.47
C PRO A 391 -8.02 5.81 -26.81
N MET A 392 -6.77 5.68 -26.36
CA MET A 392 -5.69 6.64 -26.62
C MET A 392 -6.04 8.10 -26.22
N ALA A 393 -6.91 8.27 -25.23
CA ALA A 393 -7.30 9.59 -24.74
C ALA A 393 -6.11 10.35 -24.14
N ASN A 394 -6.21 11.67 -24.14
CA ASN A 394 -5.25 12.51 -23.46
C ASN A 394 -5.51 12.46 -21.96
N TRP A 395 -4.63 11.84 -21.22
CA TRP A 395 -4.71 11.78 -19.77
C TRP A 395 -4.58 13.18 -19.15
N LEU A 396 -5.50 13.54 -18.28
CA LEU A 396 -5.31 14.67 -17.36
C LEU A 396 -4.34 14.23 -16.24
N LEU A 397 -4.57 13.07 -15.64
CA LEU A 397 -3.69 12.42 -14.67
C LEU A 397 -3.47 10.95 -15.08
N PRO A 398 -2.30 10.58 -15.64
CA PRO A 398 -2.10 9.27 -16.22
C PRO A 398 -2.21 8.12 -15.19
N ALA A 399 -2.72 6.96 -15.64
CA ALA A 399 -2.75 5.75 -14.84
C ALA A 399 -1.45 4.92 -14.89
N HIS A 400 -0.55 5.22 -15.82
CA HIS A 400 0.76 4.58 -15.91
C HIS A 400 1.83 5.40 -15.18
N TYR A 401 2.94 4.76 -14.84
CA TYR A 401 4.04 5.32 -14.03
C TYR A 401 3.55 5.85 -12.66
N GLU A 402 4.24 6.82 -12.10
CA GLU A 402 3.90 7.52 -10.86
C GLU A 402 3.53 8.97 -11.17
N LEU A 403 2.63 9.54 -10.39
CA LEU A 403 2.35 10.96 -10.43
C LEU A 403 3.52 11.74 -9.80
N SER A 404 3.74 12.95 -10.30
CA SER A 404 4.68 13.90 -9.73
C SER A 404 3.97 15.21 -9.37
N PRO A 405 4.53 16.01 -8.44
CA PRO A 405 4.01 17.34 -8.16
C PRO A 405 3.85 18.20 -9.40
N ALA A 406 4.76 18.09 -10.37
CA ALA A 406 4.71 18.85 -11.61
C ALA A 406 3.52 18.46 -12.51
N LEU A 407 3.23 17.17 -12.66
CA LEU A 407 2.03 16.69 -13.37
C LEU A 407 0.76 17.18 -12.70
N ILE A 408 0.69 17.04 -11.39
CA ILE A 408 -0.47 17.47 -10.59
C ILE A 408 -0.64 18.99 -10.65
N ALA A 409 0.45 19.76 -10.60
CA ALA A 409 0.40 21.22 -10.72
C ALA A 409 -0.21 21.65 -12.07
N ARG A 410 0.15 21.00 -13.18
CA ARG A 410 -0.46 21.26 -14.49
C ARG A 410 -1.95 20.90 -14.50
N ALA A 411 -2.33 19.76 -13.95
CA ALA A 411 -3.74 19.38 -13.86
C ALA A 411 -4.54 20.40 -13.05
N ILE A 412 -4.06 20.81 -11.88
CA ILE A 412 -4.69 21.83 -11.04
C ILE A 412 -4.78 23.17 -11.81
N ALA A 413 -3.69 23.62 -12.45
CA ALA A 413 -3.69 24.87 -13.22
C ALA A 413 -4.71 24.83 -14.36
N THR A 414 -4.74 23.75 -15.15
CA THR A 414 -5.71 23.55 -16.25
C THR A 414 -7.16 23.60 -15.76
N ARG A 415 -7.44 23.01 -14.59
CA ARG A 415 -8.79 23.06 -14.01
C ARG A 415 -9.14 24.46 -13.50
N LEU A 416 -8.20 25.13 -12.82
CA LEU A 416 -8.38 26.48 -12.30
C LEU A 416 -8.61 27.54 -13.40
N GLU A 417 -8.13 27.33 -14.64
CA GLU A 417 -8.44 28.18 -15.79
C GLU A 417 -9.94 28.27 -16.11
N LYS A 418 -10.75 27.30 -15.67
CA LYS A 418 -12.21 27.28 -15.84
C LYS A 418 -12.95 28.20 -14.86
N PHE A 419 -12.23 28.72 -13.87
CA PHE A 419 -12.79 29.58 -12.83
C PHE A 419 -12.35 31.03 -13.01
N GLU A 420 -13.18 31.95 -12.56
CA GLU A 420 -12.77 33.34 -12.44
C GLU A 420 -11.77 33.49 -11.29
N LEU A 421 -10.53 33.81 -11.64
CA LEU A 421 -9.45 34.02 -10.69
C LEU A 421 -9.04 35.48 -10.66
N PRO A 422 -8.61 36.01 -9.49
CA PRO A 422 -7.91 37.31 -9.42
C PRO A 422 -6.73 37.35 -10.37
N SER A 423 -6.49 38.49 -10.99
CA SER A 423 -5.44 38.66 -12.01
C SER A 423 -4.04 38.35 -11.49
N ASP A 424 -3.75 38.71 -10.23
CA ASP A 424 -2.49 38.40 -9.56
C ASP A 424 -2.26 36.91 -9.41
N VAL A 425 -3.30 36.15 -9.06
CA VAL A 425 -3.24 34.67 -8.92
C VAL A 425 -3.04 34.02 -10.28
N ARG A 426 -3.79 34.46 -11.29
CA ARG A 426 -3.66 33.93 -12.66
C ARG A 426 -2.24 34.13 -13.21
N ALA A 427 -1.69 35.34 -13.07
CA ALA A 427 -0.34 35.66 -13.50
C ALA A 427 0.72 34.82 -12.75
N ARG A 428 0.53 34.62 -11.46
CA ARG A 428 1.40 33.79 -10.62
C ARG A 428 1.40 32.33 -11.09
N ILE A 429 0.25 31.71 -11.27
CA ILE A 429 0.12 30.33 -11.78
C ILE A 429 0.83 30.20 -13.13
N ALA A 430 0.55 31.09 -14.08
CA ALA A 430 1.18 31.05 -15.40
C ALA A 430 2.72 31.14 -15.33
N SER A 431 3.25 32.07 -14.52
CA SER A 431 4.69 32.20 -14.28
C SER A 431 5.31 30.92 -13.67
N ARG A 432 4.63 30.29 -12.69
CA ARG A 432 5.11 29.07 -12.04
C ARG A 432 5.10 27.88 -12.98
N ILE A 433 4.06 27.70 -13.79
CA ILE A 433 4.00 26.64 -14.81
C ILE A 433 5.15 26.81 -15.82
N ALA A 434 5.43 28.05 -16.30
CA ALA A 434 6.56 28.30 -17.19
C ALA A 434 7.91 27.87 -16.58
N ILE A 435 8.11 28.07 -15.27
CA ILE A 435 9.31 27.61 -14.56
C ILE A 435 9.39 26.08 -14.53
N ILE A 436 8.28 25.39 -14.20
CA ILE A 436 8.21 23.92 -14.18
C ILE A 436 8.57 23.37 -15.57
N ASP A 437 7.96 23.90 -16.62
CA ASP A 437 8.19 23.45 -18.01
C ASP A 437 9.65 23.68 -18.45
N ALA A 438 10.23 24.82 -18.10
CA ALA A 438 11.63 25.11 -18.40
C ALA A 438 12.58 24.14 -17.70
N LYS A 439 12.32 23.80 -16.44
CA LYS A 439 13.13 22.83 -15.67
C LYS A 439 13.01 21.41 -16.24
N GLU A 440 11.80 20.93 -16.55
CA GLU A 440 11.62 19.62 -17.15
C GLU A 440 12.29 19.52 -18.52
N LYS A 441 12.15 20.55 -19.37
CA LYS A 441 12.83 20.59 -20.66
C LYS A 441 14.36 20.56 -20.51
N ALA A 442 14.90 21.19 -19.49
CA ALA A 442 16.32 21.13 -19.19
C ALA A 442 16.78 19.76 -18.69
N LEU A 443 15.95 19.08 -17.88
CA LEU A 443 16.21 17.75 -17.34
C LEU A 443 16.03 16.63 -18.38
N ALA A 444 15.17 16.82 -19.39
CA ALA A 444 14.93 15.86 -20.47
C ALA A 444 16.16 15.68 -21.40
N ARG A 445 17.17 16.54 -21.33
CA ARG A 445 18.41 16.38 -22.08
C ARG A 445 19.25 15.27 -21.46
N PRO A 446 19.65 14.22 -22.23
CA PRO A 446 20.50 13.16 -21.72
C PRO A 446 21.80 13.73 -21.14
N ARG A 447 22.07 13.47 -19.87
CA ARG A 447 23.33 13.88 -19.21
C ARG A 447 24.44 12.85 -19.39
N VAL A 448 24.08 11.64 -19.79
CA VAL A 448 25.00 10.50 -19.99
C VAL A 448 24.68 9.79 -21.29
N THR A 449 25.72 9.43 -22.02
CA THR A 449 25.63 8.73 -23.32
C THR A 449 25.57 7.20 -23.16
N ALA A 450 25.78 6.67 -21.96
CA ALA A 450 25.77 5.25 -21.69
C ALA A 450 24.85 4.92 -20.50
N GLU A 451 23.94 3.98 -20.71
CA GLU A 451 23.10 3.43 -19.65
C GLU A 451 23.76 2.17 -19.05
N ARG A 452 23.84 2.11 -17.71
CA ARG A 452 24.35 0.93 -17.02
C ARG A 452 23.28 -0.14 -16.98
N LYS A 453 23.48 -1.24 -17.68
CA LYS A 453 22.59 -2.40 -17.59
C LYS A 453 22.74 -3.12 -16.25
N PRO A 454 21.66 -3.67 -15.68
CA PRO A 454 21.73 -4.53 -14.51
C PRO A 454 22.66 -5.73 -14.76
N TRP A 455 23.44 -6.09 -13.74
CA TRP A 455 24.40 -7.18 -13.81
C TRP A 455 24.53 -7.88 -12.45
N PHE A 456 24.96 -9.14 -12.44
CA PHE A 456 25.23 -9.88 -11.21
C PHE A 456 26.39 -9.27 -10.44
N CYS A 457 26.35 -9.41 -9.12
CA CYS A 457 27.44 -8.97 -8.25
C CYS A 457 28.77 -9.66 -8.62
N SER A 458 29.89 -9.00 -8.36
CA SER A 458 31.21 -9.60 -8.54
C SER A 458 31.36 -10.86 -7.69
N GLY A 459 31.83 -11.96 -8.30
CA GLY A 459 31.97 -13.26 -7.62
C GLY A 459 30.66 -14.04 -7.44
N CYS A 460 29.50 -13.51 -7.85
CA CYS A 460 28.24 -14.23 -7.77
C CYS A 460 28.27 -15.49 -8.68
N PRO A 461 27.86 -16.68 -8.20
CA PRO A 461 27.85 -17.91 -9.00
C PRO A 461 26.91 -17.80 -10.22
N HIS A 462 25.92 -16.91 -10.22
CA HIS A 462 25.03 -16.68 -11.36
C HIS A 462 25.78 -16.18 -12.61
N ASN A 463 26.94 -15.56 -12.46
CA ASN A 463 27.77 -15.16 -13.60
C ASN A 463 28.14 -16.35 -14.50
N THR A 464 28.30 -17.54 -13.92
CA THR A 464 28.66 -18.77 -14.64
C THR A 464 27.43 -19.67 -14.86
N SER A 465 26.63 -19.90 -13.83
CA SER A 465 25.53 -20.89 -13.86
C SER A 465 24.36 -20.51 -14.78
N THR A 466 24.22 -19.24 -15.17
CA THR A 466 23.18 -18.79 -16.10
C THR A 466 23.54 -19.00 -17.57
N ASN A 467 24.79 -19.35 -17.90
CA ASN A 467 25.16 -19.69 -19.27
C ASN A 467 24.46 -20.99 -19.73
N VAL A 468 24.11 -21.06 -21.00
CA VAL A 468 23.55 -22.26 -21.66
C VAL A 468 24.39 -22.66 -22.86
N PRO A 469 24.41 -23.96 -23.26
CA PRO A 469 25.12 -24.43 -24.45
C PRO A 469 24.67 -23.70 -25.72
N GLU A 470 25.54 -23.68 -26.72
CA GLU A 470 25.22 -23.13 -28.02
C GLU A 470 24.02 -23.85 -28.64
N GLY A 471 23.12 -23.09 -29.29
CA GLY A 471 21.86 -23.64 -29.85
C GLY A 471 20.76 -23.85 -28.80
N SER A 472 21.04 -23.67 -27.48
CA SER A 472 20.04 -23.78 -26.42
C SER A 472 19.51 -22.42 -25.99
N ARG A 473 18.33 -22.39 -25.33
CA ARG A 473 17.76 -21.22 -24.69
C ARG A 473 17.33 -21.51 -23.26
N ALA A 474 17.14 -20.44 -22.48
CA ALA A 474 16.68 -20.53 -21.12
C ALA A 474 15.40 -19.70 -20.91
N LEU A 475 14.63 -20.10 -19.90
CA LEU A 475 13.50 -19.34 -19.35
C LEU A 475 13.92 -18.75 -18.00
N ALA A 476 13.57 -17.51 -17.75
CA ALA A 476 13.80 -16.84 -16.48
C ALA A 476 12.57 -16.89 -15.56
N GLY A 477 12.75 -16.43 -14.35
CA GLY A 477 11.70 -16.19 -13.37
C GLY A 477 12.03 -14.95 -12.55
N ILE A 478 11.50 -14.86 -11.35
CA ILE A 478 11.66 -13.72 -10.46
C ILE A 478 12.80 -13.96 -9.46
N GLY A 479 13.75 -13.03 -9.42
CA GLY A 479 14.94 -13.04 -8.60
C GLY A 479 16.12 -12.42 -9.35
N CYS A 480 17.34 -12.52 -8.81
CA CYS A 480 18.54 -11.99 -9.49
C CYS A 480 18.71 -12.56 -10.92
N HIS A 481 18.29 -13.80 -11.13
CA HIS A 481 18.35 -14.45 -12.45
C HIS A 481 17.43 -13.83 -13.51
N TYR A 482 16.47 -12.98 -13.13
CA TYR A 482 15.72 -12.16 -14.08
C TYR A 482 16.63 -11.24 -14.91
N MET A 483 17.76 -10.78 -14.33
CA MET A 483 18.69 -9.89 -15.03
C MET A 483 19.28 -10.51 -16.30
N THR A 484 19.23 -11.84 -16.46
CA THR A 484 19.67 -12.51 -17.68
C THR A 484 18.94 -12.08 -18.94
N VAL A 485 17.72 -11.55 -18.83
CA VAL A 485 16.94 -11.02 -19.99
C VAL A 485 17.59 -9.76 -20.61
N TRP A 486 18.45 -9.07 -19.86
CA TRP A 486 19.24 -7.92 -20.34
C TRP A 486 20.69 -8.26 -20.69
N MET A 487 21.08 -9.54 -20.47
CA MET A 487 22.43 -10.03 -20.73
C MET A 487 22.40 -10.94 -21.97
N ASP A 488 23.55 -11.14 -22.61
CA ASP A 488 23.70 -12.17 -23.65
C ASP A 488 23.78 -13.57 -23.00
N ARG A 489 22.61 -14.08 -22.58
CA ARG A 489 22.45 -15.38 -21.91
C ARG A 489 21.40 -16.27 -22.58
N ARG A 490 20.94 -15.89 -23.79
CA ARG A 490 19.87 -16.60 -24.53
C ARG A 490 18.64 -16.87 -23.67
N THR A 491 18.28 -15.89 -22.86
CA THR A 491 17.12 -15.92 -21.97
C THR A 491 16.16 -14.82 -22.39
N ASP A 492 15.05 -15.18 -23.05
CA ASP A 492 14.20 -14.23 -23.76
C ASP A 492 12.85 -14.01 -23.09
N THR A 493 12.45 -14.90 -22.18
CA THR A 493 11.16 -14.86 -21.50
C THR A 493 11.30 -15.16 -20.01
N PHE A 494 10.27 -14.82 -19.25
CA PHE A 494 10.21 -15.10 -17.82
C PHE A 494 8.76 -15.44 -17.39
N SER A 495 8.61 -15.97 -16.19
CA SER A 495 7.33 -16.18 -15.54
C SER A 495 7.32 -15.56 -14.13
N GLN A 496 6.17 -15.56 -13.49
CA GLN A 496 6.01 -15.19 -12.08
C GLN A 496 6.79 -16.14 -11.16
N MET A 497 7.08 -15.69 -9.95
CA MET A 497 7.74 -16.50 -8.93
C MET A 497 6.97 -17.78 -8.64
N GLY A 498 7.61 -18.92 -8.85
CA GLY A 498 7.02 -20.27 -8.70
C GLY A 498 6.38 -20.85 -9.97
N GLY A 499 6.46 -20.12 -11.11
CA GLY A 499 6.02 -20.61 -12.41
C GLY A 499 7.18 -20.89 -13.38
N GLU A 500 8.42 -20.80 -12.91
CA GLU A 500 9.63 -20.96 -13.72
C GLU A 500 9.62 -22.31 -14.45
N GLY A 501 9.82 -22.27 -15.74
CA GLY A 501 9.83 -23.44 -16.62
C GLY A 501 8.46 -23.98 -17.02
N VAL A 502 7.38 -23.66 -16.30
CA VAL A 502 6.02 -24.20 -16.59
C VAL A 502 5.50 -23.73 -17.95
N ALA A 503 5.91 -22.54 -18.41
CA ALA A 503 5.55 -22.05 -19.74
C ALA A 503 5.96 -23.04 -20.87
N TRP A 504 7.01 -23.84 -20.66
CA TRP A 504 7.44 -24.85 -21.59
C TRP A 504 6.42 -25.99 -21.81
N ILE A 505 5.61 -26.30 -20.80
CA ILE A 505 4.51 -27.27 -20.91
C ILE A 505 3.55 -26.85 -22.04
N GLY A 506 3.25 -25.56 -22.14
CA GLY A 506 2.41 -25.01 -23.20
C GLY A 506 3.12 -24.74 -24.52
N GLN A 507 4.46 -24.65 -24.51
CA GLN A 507 5.25 -24.37 -25.73
C GLN A 507 5.69 -25.64 -26.47
N MET A 508 6.14 -26.65 -25.72
CA MET A 508 6.77 -27.86 -26.30
C MET A 508 5.94 -28.54 -27.40
N PRO A 509 4.61 -28.73 -27.26
CA PRO A 509 3.81 -29.39 -28.32
C PRO A 509 3.76 -28.62 -29.64
N PHE A 510 4.10 -27.33 -29.63
CA PHE A 510 3.96 -26.44 -30.78
C PHE A 510 5.31 -25.84 -31.23
N SER A 511 6.41 -26.24 -30.60
CA SER A 511 7.75 -25.74 -30.87
C SER A 511 8.59 -26.80 -31.63
N GLY A 512 9.50 -26.32 -32.48
CA GLY A 512 10.56 -27.17 -33.06
C GLY A 512 11.68 -27.46 -32.05
N ASP A 513 11.75 -26.73 -30.95
CA ASP A 513 12.74 -26.96 -29.88
C ASP A 513 12.42 -28.26 -29.16
N GLN A 514 13.44 -29.06 -28.90
CA GLN A 514 13.28 -30.33 -28.20
C GLN A 514 13.52 -30.20 -26.68
N HIS A 515 14.12 -29.10 -26.24
CA HIS A 515 14.56 -28.92 -24.86
C HIS A 515 14.75 -27.44 -24.53
N VAL A 516 14.51 -27.06 -23.25
CA VAL A 516 14.84 -25.76 -22.73
C VAL A 516 15.49 -25.86 -21.33
N PHE A 517 16.27 -24.86 -20.96
CA PHE A 517 16.70 -24.66 -19.59
C PHE A 517 15.73 -23.74 -18.85
N ALA A 518 15.53 -23.96 -17.56
CA ALA A 518 14.80 -23.04 -16.69
C ALA A 518 15.71 -22.59 -15.53
N ASN A 519 15.94 -21.28 -15.43
CA ASN A 519 16.64 -20.70 -14.31
C ASN A 519 15.67 -20.52 -13.14
N LEU A 520 15.96 -21.12 -11.99
CA LEU A 520 15.15 -21.11 -10.79
C LEU A 520 16.04 -20.71 -9.60
N GLY A 521 15.75 -19.57 -8.98
CA GLY A 521 16.48 -19.16 -7.78
C GLY A 521 16.21 -20.09 -6.59
N ASP A 522 17.17 -20.23 -5.69
CA ASP A 522 17.04 -21.00 -4.45
C ASP A 522 15.88 -20.52 -3.59
N GLY A 523 15.73 -19.19 -3.41
CA GLY A 523 14.59 -18.61 -2.71
C GLY A 523 13.26 -18.99 -3.36
N THR A 524 13.15 -18.93 -4.68
CA THR A 524 11.96 -19.34 -5.43
C THR A 524 11.68 -20.84 -5.28
N TYR A 525 12.72 -21.68 -5.27
CA TYR A 525 12.57 -23.11 -5.05
C TYR A 525 11.85 -23.41 -3.75
N TYR A 526 12.27 -22.79 -2.64
CA TYR A 526 11.62 -22.92 -1.33
C TYR A 526 10.22 -22.28 -1.28
N HIS A 527 10.06 -21.12 -1.90
CA HIS A 527 8.81 -20.38 -1.90
C HIS A 527 7.67 -21.15 -2.59
N SER A 528 7.85 -21.57 -3.82
CA SER A 528 6.81 -22.23 -4.63
C SER A 528 7.33 -22.96 -5.87
N GLY A 529 8.62 -22.84 -6.21
CA GLY A 529 9.20 -23.41 -7.42
C GLY A 529 9.21 -24.93 -7.46
N LEU A 530 9.15 -25.59 -6.31
CA LEU A 530 9.00 -27.05 -6.25
C LEU A 530 7.71 -27.53 -6.95
N LEU A 531 6.63 -26.73 -6.91
CA LEU A 531 5.38 -27.06 -7.62
C LEU A 531 5.56 -26.97 -9.15
N ALA A 532 6.35 -26.02 -9.65
CA ALA A 532 6.68 -25.89 -11.06
C ALA A 532 7.45 -27.12 -11.58
N ILE A 533 8.42 -27.60 -10.79
CA ILE A 533 9.16 -28.83 -11.11
C ILE A 533 8.21 -30.04 -11.16
N ARG A 534 7.35 -30.19 -10.17
CA ARG A 534 6.35 -31.29 -10.12
C ARG A 534 5.40 -31.23 -11.32
N ALA A 535 4.93 -30.03 -11.70
CA ALA A 535 4.07 -29.84 -12.88
C ALA A 535 4.79 -30.28 -14.17
N SER A 536 6.05 -29.91 -14.35
CA SER A 536 6.86 -30.30 -15.52
C SER A 536 7.11 -31.80 -15.57
N ILE A 537 7.35 -32.45 -14.44
CA ILE A 537 7.47 -33.92 -14.34
C ILE A 537 6.15 -34.60 -14.72
N ALA A 538 5.03 -34.12 -14.18
CA ALA A 538 3.70 -34.67 -14.48
C ALA A 538 3.35 -34.53 -15.98
N ALA A 539 3.73 -33.42 -16.61
CA ALA A 539 3.54 -33.17 -18.04
C ALA A 539 4.57 -33.90 -18.93
N LYS A 540 5.59 -34.54 -18.33
CA LYS A 540 6.65 -35.29 -19.06
C LYS A 540 7.37 -34.41 -20.10
N VAL A 541 7.55 -33.14 -19.84
CA VAL A 541 8.26 -32.24 -20.75
C VAL A 541 9.78 -32.39 -20.61
N ASN A 542 10.50 -32.21 -21.71
CA ASN A 542 11.96 -32.29 -21.75
C ASN A 542 12.54 -30.90 -21.34
N ILE A 543 12.93 -30.77 -20.08
CA ILE A 543 13.41 -29.51 -19.48
C ILE A 543 14.52 -29.79 -18.48
N THR A 544 15.50 -28.88 -18.40
CA THR A 544 16.52 -28.89 -17.35
C THR A 544 16.34 -27.69 -16.43
N TYR A 545 15.95 -27.93 -15.19
CA TYR A 545 15.94 -26.91 -14.15
C TYR A 545 17.36 -26.68 -13.63
N LYS A 546 17.80 -25.42 -13.64
CA LYS A 546 19.03 -24.96 -12.97
C LYS A 546 18.62 -24.26 -11.70
N ILE A 547 18.77 -24.93 -10.55
CA ILE A 547 18.56 -24.31 -9.24
C ILE A 547 19.78 -23.45 -8.95
N LEU A 548 19.61 -22.13 -9.02
CA LEU A 548 20.66 -21.15 -8.88
C LEU A 548 20.83 -20.80 -7.41
N TYR A 549 21.76 -21.47 -6.74
CA TYR A 549 22.03 -21.30 -5.33
C TYR A 549 23.09 -20.23 -5.08
N ASN A 550 22.75 -19.21 -4.28
CA ASN A 550 23.67 -18.20 -3.81
C ASN A 550 23.45 -17.81 -2.34
N ASP A 551 22.57 -18.52 -1.64
CA ASP A 551 22.19 -18.28 -0.25
C ASP A 551 21.73 -16.82 0.01
N ALA A 552 21.17 -16.19 -1.01
CA ALA A 552 20.64 -14.82 -0.96
C ALA A 552 19.28 -14.78 -1.65
N VAL A 553 18.31 -14.34 -0.92
CA VAL A 553 16.92 -14.25 -1.40
C VAL A 553 16.52 -12.80 -1.58
#